data_661202da49347b0141090996bb53fccb
#
_entry.id   661202da49347b0141090996bb53fccb
#
_cell.length_a   1.000
_cell.length_b   1.000
_cell.length_c   1.000
_cell.angle_alpha   90.00
_cell.angle_beta   90.00
_cell.angle_gamma   90.00
#
_symmetry.space_group_name_H-M   'P 1'
#
loop_
_entity.id
_entity.type
_entity.pdbx_description
1 polymer ?
#
loop_
_entity_poly.entity_id
_entity_poly.type
_entity_poly.pdbx_seq_one_letter_code
_entity_poly.pdbx_strand_id
1 'polypeptide(L)'
;MSRTNRLWAVSALAVLVTAACGERMPEVPGEQAMTTGAVQAAALATYVKPGDLDEYYLFYSGGHSGQVYVAGVPSMRHIATIPVFAPYPATGYGFDEESKAMLGGFTWGDVHHPALSKTDGDYDGRWLFVNDNANNRVARIDLRDFKTKQILGPIPNTSGNHGSSMVTNNTEYALVASRFSVPLPKGQYVPLDEYATKYKGAVTGIRIDPEDGTMSLGWQIMTPPFNW
;
A
#
# COMPACT_ATOMS: atom_id res chain seq x y z
N MET A 1 40.03 48.99 39.47
CA MET A 1 40.05 47.83 38.52
C MET A 1 38.84 47.95 37.61
N SER A 2 39.07 48.13 36.35
CA SER A 2 38.23 48.75 35.33
C SER A 2 37.10 47.79 34.84
N ARG A 3 35.89 48.34 34.71
CA ARG A 3 34.69 47.66 34.19
C ARG A 3 34.66 47.45 32.66
N THR A 4 35.74 47.71 31.97
CA THR A 4 35.83 47.74 30.49
C THR A 4 36.15 46.37 29.86
N ASN A 5 36.64 45.39 30.61
CA ASN A 5 37.07 44.10 30.03
C ASN A 5 35.98 43.03 29.87
N ARG A 6 34.73 43.30 30.35
CA ARG A 6 33.63 42.31 30.21
C ARG A 6 32.78 42.48 28.95
N LEU A 7 32.82 43.63 28.33
CA LEU A 7 32.00 43.91 27.14
C LEU A 7 32.59 43.36 25.83
N TRP A 8 33.92 43.19 25.77
CA TRP A 8 34.56 42.63 24.56
C TRP A 8 34.42 41.12 24.40
N ALA A 9 34.27 40.39 25.47
CA ALA A 9 34.11 38.93 25.42
C ALA A 9 32.73 38.51 24.89
N VAL A 10 31.69 39.34 25.13
CA VAL A 10 30.31 39.02 24.66
C VAL A 10 30.15 39.35 23.17
N SER A 11 30.84 40.39 22.70
CA SER A 11 30.80 40.76 21.27
C SER A 11 31.53 39.76 20.37
N ALA A 12 32.63 39.13 20.85
CA ALA A 12 33.35 38.11 20.10
C ALA A 12 32.57 36.80 19.99
N LEU A 13 31.79 36.46 21.01
CA LEU A 13 30.94 35.24 20.97
C LEU A 13 29.76 35.38 20.04
N ALA A 14 29.17 36.58 19.93
CA ALA A 14 28.04 36.86 19.05
C ALA A 14 28.43 36.81 17.57
N VAL A 15 29.64 37.19 17.22
CA VAL A 15 30.16 37.16 15.83
C VAL A 15 30.47 35.71 15.41
N LEU A 16 30.89 34.84 16.31
CA LEU A 16 31.19 33.44 16.02
C LEU A 16 29.89 32.60 15.79
N VAL A 17 28.79 32.95 16.44
CA VAL A 17 27.51 32.24 16.26
C VAL A 17 26.85 32.61 14.93
N THR A 18 27.01 33.81 14.42
CA THR A 18 26.46 34.23 13.12
C THR A 18 27.24 33.69 11.92
N ALA A 19 28.53 33.37 12.09
CA ALA A 19 29.34 32.76 11.03
C ALA A 19 29.08 31.25 10.84
N ALA A 20 28.59 30.54 11.88
CA ALA A 20 28.30 29.10 11.81
C ALA A 20 26.96 28.77 11.14
N CYS A 21 26.05 29.73 10.97
CA CYS A 21 24.78 29.54 10.27
C CYS A 21 24.81 29.87 8.78
N GLY A 22 25.98 30.14 8.21
CA GLY A 22 26.16 30.57 6.83
C GLY A 22 26.80 29.55 5.89
N GLU A 23 27.02 28.31 6.31
CA GLU A 23 27.45 27.27 5.37
C GLU A 23 26.27 26.94 4.44
N ARG A 24 26.36 27.42 3.20
CA ARG A 24 25.50 26.93 2.12
C ARG A 24 25.68 25.43 2.02
N MET A 25 24.58 24.70 2.16
CA MET A 25 24.56 23.29 1.77
C MET A 25 25.18 23.17 0.36
N PRO A 26 26.03 22.17 0.10
CA PRO A 26 26.57 21.99 -1.23
C PRO A 26 25.38 21.80 -2.21
N GLU A 27 25.38 22.59 -3.29
CA GLU A 27 24.41 22.45 -4.37
C GLU A 27 24.53 21.04 -4.93
N VAL A 28 23.40 20.29 -4.88
CA VAL A 28 23.33 18.98 -5.52
C VAL A 28 23.41 19.20 -7.03
N PRO A 29 24.41 18.67 -7.74
CA PRO A 29 24.55 18.87 -9.17
C PRO A 29 23.29 18.31 -9.88
N GLY A 30 22.53 19.17 -10.53
CA GLY A 30 21.33 18.80 -11.29
C GLY A 30 20.00 19.33 -10.76
N GLU A 31 19.96 19.93 -9.59
CA GLU A 31 18.74 20.58 -9.08
C GLU A 31 18.62 21.98 -9.71
N GLN A 32 18.01 22.06 -10.89
CA GLN A 32 17.60 23.35 -11.45
C GLN A 32 16.40 23.85 -10.65
N ALA A 33 16.58 24.96 -9.93
CA ALA A 33 15.46 25.63 -9.28
C ALA A 33 14.39 25.94 -10.34
N MET A 34 13.18 25.39 -10.14
CA MET A 34 12.06 25.66 -11.05
C MET A 34 11.78 27.15 -11.07
N THR A 35 11.68 27.73 -12.27
CA THR A 35 11.28 29.13 -12.42
C THR A 35 9.85 29.33 -11.92
N THR A 36 9.49 30.53 -11.47
CA THR A 36 8.13 30.86 -11.04
C THR A 36 7.09 30.49 -12.11
N GLY A 37 7.39 30.68 -13.38
CA GLY A 37 6.53 30.28 -14.49
C GLY A 37 6.36 28.77 -14.62
N ALA A 38 7.42 27.99 -14.39
CA ALA A 38 7.33 26.51 -14.41
C ALA A 38 6.51 25.97 -13.24
N VAL A 39 6.65 26.54 -12.05
CA VAL A 39 5.81 26.19 -10.88
C VAL A 39 4.35 26.51 -11.14
N GLN A 40 4.05 27.66 -11.70
CA GLN A 40 2.69 28.07 -12.04
C GLN A 40 2.08 27.16 -13.11
N ALA A 41 2.83 26.79 -14.16
CA ALA A 41 2.37 25.87 -15.18
C ALA A 41 2.07 24.48 -14.62
N ALA A 42 2.92 23.96 -13.72
CA ALA A 42 2.69 22.69 -13.05
C ALA A 42 1.43 22.74 -12.15
N ALA A 43 1.23 23.83 -11.42
CA ALA A 43 0.03 24.01 -10.61
C ALA A 43 -1.25 24.06 -11.46
N LEU A 44 -1.21 24.72 -12.61
CA LEU A 44 -2.34 24.77 -13.55
C LEU A 44 -2.62 23.41 -14.19
N ALA A 45 -1.58 22.60 -14.46
CA ALA A 45 -1.73 21.27 -15.02
C ALA A 45 -2.40 20.27 -14.06
N THR A 46 -2.34 20.52 -12.76
CA THR A 46 -2.99 19.69 -11.73
C THR A 46 -4.32 20.31 -11.24
N TYR A 47 -4.70 21.49 -11.71
CA TYR A 47 -5.89 22.16 -11.25
C TYR A 47 -7.15 21.54 -11.85
N VAL A 48 -8.03 21.06 -10.99
CA VAL A 48 -9.39 20.66 -11.32
C VAL A 48 -10.33 21.59 -10.54
N LYS A 49 -11.18 22.32 -11.24
CA LYS A 49 -12.05 23.32 -10.56
C LYS A 49 -13.12 22.66 -9.70
N PRO A 50 -13.64 23.35 -8.68
CA PRO A 50 -14.74 22.84 -7.87
C PRO A 50 -15.95 22.41 -8.71
N GLY A 51 -16.47 21.21 -8.43
CA GLY A 51 -17.61 20.62 -9.14
C GLY A 51 -17.25 19.74 -10.33
N ASP A 52 -16.01 19.81 -10.82
CA ASP A 52 -15.53 18.89 -11.85
C ASP A 52 -14.96 17.62 -11.23
N LEU A 53 -15.05 16.50 -11.97
CA LEU A 53 -14.41 15.25 -11.62
C LEU A 53 -12.97 15.22 -12.13
N ASP A 54 -12.11 14.52 -11.42
CA ASP A 54 -10.79 14.14 -11.93
C ASP A 54 -10.92 13.15 -13.10
N GLU A 55 -9.97 13.18 -14.00
CA GLU A 55 -9.96 12.32 -15.20
C GLU A 55 -9.76 10.86 -14.84
N TYR A 56 -8.90 10.58 -13.82
CA TYR A 56 -8.62 9.23 -13.33
C TYR A 56 -8.64 9.16 -11.81
N TYR A 57 -8.80 7.96 -11.29
CA TYR A 57 -8.61 7.64 -9.88
C TYR A 57 -7.39 6.77 -9.68
N LEU A 58 -6.56 7.15 -8.73
CA LEU A 58 -5.42 6.37 -8.26
C LEU A 58 -5.79 5.65 -6.96
N PHE A 59 -5.70 4.32 -6.98
CA PHE A 59 -5.85 3.48 -5.78
C PHE A 59 -4.47 3.10 -5.27
N TYR A 60 -4.19 3.41 -4.01
CA TYR A 60 -2.87 3.11 -3.44
C TYR A 60 -2.97 2.59 -2.02
N SER A 61 -1.96 1.80 -1.68
CA SER A 61 -1.86 1.13 -0.40
C SER A 61 -1.66 2.11 0.75
N GLY A 62 -2.39 1.91 1.84
CA GLY A 62 -2.12 2.53 3.14
C GLY A 62 -1.18 1.72 4.03
N GLY A 63 -0.63 0.60 3.53
CA GLY A 63 0.28 -0.27 4.29
C GLY A 63 -0.34 -0.76 5.58
N HIS A 64 0.39 -0.61 6.67
CA HIS A 64 -0.02 -1.04 8.01
C HIS A 64 -1.27 -0.34 8.57
N SER A 65 -1.79 0.70 7.90
CA SER A 65 -3.07 1.29 8.29
C SER A 65 -4.26 0.36 8.01
N GLY A 66 -4.07 -0.64 7.14
CA GLY A 66 -5.12 -1.58 6.74
C GLY A 66 -6.15 -1.00 5.78
N GLN A 67 -5.88 0.17 5.19
CA GLN A 67 -6.78 0.87 4.27
C GLN A 67 -6.19 0.98 2.86
N VAL A 68 -7.08 1.24 1.90
CA VAL A 68 -6.74 1.73 0.57
C VAL A 68 -7.16 3.19 0.48
N TYR A 69 -6.29 4.02 -0.08
CA TYR A 69 -6.61 5.42 -0.35
C TYR A 69 -6.92 5.63 -1.82
N VAL A 70 -7.82 6.58 -2.08
CA VAL A 70 -8.21 6.98 -3.43
C VAL A 70 -7.86 8.45 -3.62
N ALA A 71 -7.09 8.74 -4.64
CA ALA A 71 -6.79 10.11 -5.05
C ALA A 71 -7.26 10.37 -6.47
N GLY A 72 -7.69 11.60 -6.72
CA GLY A 72 -8.01 12.06 -8.06
C GLY A 72 -6.74 12.44 -8.85
N VAL A 73 -6.72 12.17 -10.13
CA VAL A 73 -5.65 12.54 -11.05
C VAL A 73 -6.27 13.36 -12.19
N PRO A 74 -5.81 14.58 -12.46
CA PRO A 74 -4.52 15.17 -12.07
C PRO A 74 -4.50 15.93 -10.75
N SER A 75 -5.63 16.17 -10.06
CA SER A 75 -5.67 17.08 -8.92
C SER A 75 -4.91 16.61 -7.68
N MET A 76 -4.63 15.32 -7.56
CA MET A 76 -4.05 14.66 -6.37
C MET A 76 -4.89 14.88 -5.09
N ARG A 77 -6.17 15.25 -5.24
CA ARG A 77 -7.10 15.37 -4.11
C ARG A 77 -7.36 14.01 -3.48
N HIS A 78 -7.39 13.95 -2.18
CA HIS A 78 -7.92 12.78 -1.48
C HIS A 78 -9.42 12.67 -1.74
N ILE A 79 -9.86 11.56 -2.33
CA ILE A 79 -11.26 11.29 -2.65
C ILE A 79 -11.91 10.43 -1.57
N ALA A 80 -11.26 9.32 -1.19
CA ALA A 80 -11.81 8.38 -0.23
C ALA A 80 -10.73 7.59 0.51
N THR A 81 -11.07 7.14 1.72
CA THR A 81 -10.36 6.10 2.45
C THR A 81 -11.26 4.87 2.50
N ILE A 82 -10.81 3.76 1.94
CA ILE A 82 -11.53 2.49 1.92
C ILE A 82 -10.95 1.60 3.01
N PRO A 83 -11.69 1.29 4.08
CA PRO A 83 -11.25 0.36 5.10
C PRO A 83 -11.28 -1.06 4.57
N VAL A 84 -10.20 -1.83 4.83
CA VAL A 84 -10.06 -3.18 4.31
C VAL A 84 -9.72 -4.18 5.40
N PHE A 85 -8.51 -4.14 5.96
CA PHE A 85 -8.02 -5.15 6.89
C PHE A 85 -7.95 -4.69 8.35
N ALA A 86 -8.39 -3.47 8.62
CA ALA A 86 -8.44 -2.91 9.96
C ALA A 86 -9.75 -2.16 10.19
N PRO A 87 -10.26 -2.12 11.43
CA PRO A 87 -11.41 -1.30 11.78
C PRO A 87 -11.16 0.17 11.44
N TYR A 88 -12.21 0.86 10.99
CA TYR A 88 -12.14 2.29 10.65
C TYR A 88 -13.35 3.03 11.21
N PRO A 89 -13.21 3.71 12.36
CA PRO A 89 -14.32 4.35 13.06
C PRO A 89 -15.08 5.40 12.24
N ALA A 90 -14.38 6.10 11.34
CA ALA A 90 -15.00 7.15 10.54
C ALA A 90 -16.14 6.66 9.62
N THR A 91 -16.15 5.37 9.28
CA THR A 91 -17.21 4.75 8.47
C THR A 91 -18.02 3.69 9.22
N GLY A 92 -17.67 3.38 10.48
CA GLY A 92 -18.28 2.29 11.23
C GLY A 92 -17.77 0.90 10.86
N TYR A 93 -16.85 0.78 9.89
CA TYR A 93 -16.28 -0.50 9.47
C TYR A 93 -15.51 -1.17 10.61
N GLY A 94 -15.81 -2.47 10.85
CA GLY A 94 -15.28 -3.24 11.96
C GLY A 94 -16.06 -3.10 13.27
N PHE A 95 -17.17 -2.33 13.26
CA PHE A 95 -18.02 -2.12 14.43
C PHE A 95 -19.45 -2.67 14.26
N ASP A 96 -19.90 -2.88 13.04
CA ASP A 96 -21.12 -3.62 12.70
C ASP A 96 -20.84 -5.13 12.56
N GLU A 97 -21.90 -5.94 12.57
CA GLU A 97 -21.76 -7.41 12.55
C GLU A 97 -21.20 -7.95 11.22
N GLU A 98 -21.53 -7.31 10.09
CA GLU A 98 -21.07 -7.73 8.77
C GLU A 98 -19.55 -7.52 8.63
N SER A 99 -19.07 -6.32 8.91
CA SER A 99 -17.64 -6.01 8.79
C SER A 99 -16.78 -6.69 9.85
N LYS A 100 -17.32 -6.92 11.06
CA LYS A 100 -16.64 -7.75 12.07
C LYS A 100 -16.47 -9.19 11.59
N ALA A 101 -17.53 -9.79 11.03
CA ALA A 101 -17.49 -11.14 10.48
C ALA A 101 -16.47 -11.21 9.33
N MET A 102 -16.45 -10.21 8.44
CA MET A 102 -15.51 -10.09 7.33
C MET A 102 -14.06 -9.99 7.80
N LEU A 103 -13.79 -9.22 8.85
CA LEU A 103 -12.46 -9.11 9.46
C LEU A 103 -11.99 -10.42 10.12
N GLY A 104 -12.93 -11.31 10.55
CA GLY A 104 -12.59 -12.63 11.07
C GLY A 104 -11.79 -12.61 12.37
N GLY A 105 -12.00 -11.59 13.22
CA GLY A 105 -11.28 -11.41 14.48
C GLY A 105 -9.91 -10.74 14.37
N PHE A 106 -9.47 -10.42 13.16
CA PHE A 106 -8.25 -9.62 12.97
C PHE A 106 -8.52 -8.15 13.22
N THR A 107 -7.62 -7.49 13.92
CA THR A 107 -7.76 -6.06 14.29
C THR A 107 -6.90 -5.15 13.40
N TRP A 108 -6.03 -5.72 12.59
CA TRP A 108 -5.20 -4.99 11.63
C TRP A 108 -4.73 -5.88 10.48
N GLY A 109 -4.21 -5.26 9.43
CA GLY A 109 -3.54 -5.93 8.34
C GLY A 109 -2.63 -4.95 7.60
N ASP A 110 -1.84 -5.49 6.68
CA ASP A 110 -0.85 -4.74 5.91
C ASP A 110 -1.23 -4.79 4.43
N VAL A 111 -1.89 -3.72 3.97
CA VAL A 111 -2.32 -3.59 2.57
C VAL A 111 -1.12 -3.43 1.67
N HIS A 112 -1.04 -4.26 0.64
CA HIS A 112 -0.07 -4.14 -0.44
C HIS A 112 -0.76 -4.22 -1.81
N HIS A 113 -0.04 -3.99 -2.85
CA HIS A 113 -0.30 -4.22 -4.28
C HIS A 113 -1.78 -4.26 -4.72
N PRO A 114 -2.45 -3.10 -4.84
CA PRO A 114 -3.78 -3.04 -5.46
C PRO A 114 -3.75 -3.51 -6.93
N ALA A 115 -4.76 -4.28 -7.35
CA ALA A 115 -4.94 -4.72 -8.72
C ALA A 115 -6.39 -4.55 -9.15
N LEU A 116 -6.62 -3.86 -10.26
CA LEU A 116 -7.95 -3.61 -10.82
C LEU A 116 -8.44 -4.81 -11.63
N SER A 117 -9.74 -5.07 -11.59
CA SER A 117 -10.40 -6.02 -12.49
C SER A 117 -10.30 -5.59 -13.95
N LYS A 118 -10.36 -6.58 -14.84
CA LYS A 118 -10.20 -6.41 -16.28
C LYS A 118 -11.25 -7.20 -17.06
N THR A 119 -11.62 -6.67 -18.20
CA THR A 119 -12.37 -7.36 -19.25
C THR A 119 -11.60 -7.16 -20.55
N ASP A 120 -11.27 -8.26 -21.21
CA ASP A 120 -10.46 -8.27 -22.44
C ASP A 120 -9.10 -7.54 -22.32
N GLY A 121 -8.53 -7.55 -21.12
CA GLY A 121 -7.25 -6.93 -20.79
C GLY A 121 -7.33 -5.47 -20.34
N ASP A 122 -8.44 -4.79 -20.53
CA ASP A 122 -8.68 -3.40 -20.12
C ASP A 122 -9.32 -3.32 -18.74
N TYR A 123 -9.02 -2.27 -17.99
CA TYR A 123 -9.67 -2.01 -16.70
C TYR A 123 -11.15 -1.74 -16.90
N ASP A 124 -11.99 -2.48 -16.15
CA ASP A 124 -13.44 -2.46 -16.31
C ASP A 124 -14.18 -1.70 -15.19
N GLY A 125 -13.46 -1.22 -14.19
CA GLY A 125 -14.01 -0.41 -13.11
C GLY A 125 -14.92 -1.15 -12.13
N ARG A 126 -14.96 -2.49 -12.15
CA ARG A 126 -15.85 -3.27 -11.29
C ARG A 126 -15.27 -3.49 -9.90
N TRP A 127 -14.05 -4.03 -9.83
CA TRP A 127 -13.44 -4.46 -8.57
C TRP A 127 -11.98 -4.07 -8.44
N LEU A 128 -11.57 -3.93 -7.19
CA LEU A 128 -10.18 -3.80 -6.79
C LEU A 128 -9.84 -4.93 -5.83
N PHE A 129 -8.75 -5.64 -6.11
CA PHE A 129 -8.20 -6.68 -5.25
C PHE A 129 -6.96 -6.17 -4.56
N VAL A 130 -6.82 -6.45 -3.25
CA VAL A 130 -5.64 -6.10 -2.47
C VAL A 130 -5.25 -7.24 -1.57
N ASN A 131 -3.96 -7.45 -1.38
CA ASN A 131 -3.42 -8.47 -0.50
C ASN A 131 -3.07 -7.91 0.89
N ASP A 132 -3.21 -8.76 1.90
CA ASP A 132 -2.74 -8.55 3.28
C ASP A 132 -1.43 -9.29 3.48
N ASN A 133 -0.33 -8.55 3.47
CA ASN A 133 1.00 -9.12 3.68
C ASN A 133 1.20 -9.68 5.10
N ALA A 134 0.50 -9.13 6.09
CA ALA A 134 0.64 -9.56 7.48
C ALA A 134 -0.07 -10.90 7.78
N ASN A 135 -1.32 -11.05 7.30
CA ASN A 135 -2.19 -12.16 7.71
C ASN A 135 -2.59 -13.07 6.53
N ASN A 136 -1.88 -12.98 5.40
CA ASN A 136 -2.08 -13.86 4.24
C ASN A 136 -3.51 -13.89 3.70
N ARG A 137 -4.18 -12.73 3.65
CA ARG A 137 -5.54 -12.58 3.16
C ARG A 137 -5.57 -11.80 1.85
N VAL A 138 -6.68 -11.89 1.14
CA VAL A 138 -6.96 -11.05 -0.03
C VAL A 138 -8.36 -10.46 0.14
N ALA A 139 -8.50 -9.19 -0.16
CA ALA A 139 -9.79 -8.52 -0.14
C ALA A 139 -10.23 -8.12 -1.54
N ARG A 140 -11.55 -8.13 -1.74
CA ARG A 140 -12.23 -7.54 -2.90
C ARG A 140 -13.02 -6.31 -2.46
N ILE A 141 -12.79 -5.22 -3.17
CA ILE A 141 -13.46 -3.94 -3.02
C ILE A 141 -14.33 -3.72 -4.24
N ASP A 142 -15.56 -3.31 -4.05
CA ASP A 142 -16.47 -2.89 -5.12
C ASP A 142 -16.22 -1.42 -5.44
N LEU A 143 -15.90 -1.10 -6.69
CA LEU A 143 -15.59 0.26 -7.11
C LEU A 143 -16.83 1.13 -7.34
N ARG A 144 -18.04 0.54 -7.33
CA ARG A 144 -19.29 1.29 -7.43
C ARG A 144 -19.64 2.04 -6.15
N ASP A 145 -19.18 1.54 -4.99
CA ASP A 145 -19.48 2.14 -3.68
C ASP A 145 -18.25 2.27 -2.77
N PHE A 146 -17.07 1.90 -3.25
CA PHE A 146 -15.80 1.90 -2.51
C PHE A 146 -15.86 1.12 -1.19
N LYS A 147 -16.58 -0.01 -1.19
CA LYS A 147 -16.69 -0.87 0.00
C LYS A 147 -15.99 -2.20 -0.19
N THR A 148 -15.32 -2.64 0.87
CA THR A 148 -14.84 -4.01 0.97
C THR A 148 -16.04 -4.95 1.06
N LYS A 149 -16.10 -5.94 0.16
CA LYS A 149 -17.21 -6.89 0.06
C LYS A 149 -16.85 -8.30 0.49
N GLN A 150 -15.57 -8.65 0.44
CA GLN A 150 -15.09 -9.96 0.85
C GLN A 150 -13.62 -9.90 1.27
N ILE A 151 -13.28 -10.65 2.30
CA ILE A 151 -11.90 -10.97 2.68
C ILE A 151 -11.77 -12.49 2.68
N LEU A 152 -10.87 -13.01 1.84
CA LEU A 152 -10.56 -14.43 1.73
C LEU A 152 -9.24 -14.73 2.43
N GLY A 153 -9.21 -15.77 3.24
CA GLY A 153 -8.01 -16.24 3.92
C GLY A 153 -8.19 -16.35 5.44
N PRO A 154 -7.11 -16.65 6.16
CA PRO A 154 -5.71 -16.80 5.73
C PRO A 154 -5.50 -17.89 4.68
N ILE A 155 -4.75 -17.58 3.63
CA ILE A 155 -4.43 -18.54 2.56
C ILE A 155 -3.47 -19.60 3.12
N PRO A 156 -3.78 -20.90 2.98
CA PRO A 156 -2.97 -21.96 3.52
C PRO A 156 -1.57 -22.02 2.87
N ASN A 157 -0.59 -22.58 3.59
CA ASN A 157 0.77 -22.81 3.12
C ASN A 157 1.52 -21.54 2.64
N THR A 158 1.11 -20.37 3.12
CA THR A 158 1.75 -19.09 2.78
C THR A 158 2.22 -18.34 4.01
N SER A 159 3.17 -17.44 3.81
CA SER A 159 3.60 -16.45 4.79
C SER A 159 3.95 -15.15 4.08
N GLY A 160 3.23 -14.08 4.42
CA GLY A 160 3.38 -12.79 3.78
C GLY A 160 2.90 -12.81 2.32
N ASN A 161 1.63 -12.61 2.04
CA ASN A 161 1.14 -12.41 0.68
C ASN A 161 1.63 -11.06 0.17
N HIS A 162 2.78 -11.06 -0.50
CA HIS A 162 3.42 -9.83 -0.95
C HIS A 162 3.57 -9.74 -2.47
N GLY A 163 3.79 -10.83 -3.16
CA GLY A 163 3.94 -10.82 -4.62
C GLY A 163 2.82 -10.04 -5.29
N SER A 164 3.15 -9.30 -6.34
CA SER A 164 2.21 -8.41 -7.04
C SER A 164 0.87 -9.10 -7.23
N SER A 165 -0.18 -8.58 -6.63
CA SER A 165 -1.51 -9.04 -6.99
C SER A 165 -1.68 -8.77 -8.48
N MET A 166 -1.80 -9.84 -9.25
CA MET A 166 -2.07 -9.78 -10.68
C MET A 166 -3.49 -10.27 -10.91
N VAL A 167 -4.19 -9.61 -11.81
CA VAL A 167 -5.50 -10.06 -12.27
C VAL A 167 -5.37 -10.49 -13.72
N THR A 168 -5.92 -11.67 -14.05
CA THR A 168 -5.97 -12.16 -15.44
C THR A 168 -6.82 -11.26 -16.33
N ASN A 169 -6.66 -11.39 -17.66
CA ASN A 169 -7.25 -10.46 -18.62
C ASN A 169 -8.79 -10.36 -18.58
N ASN A 170 -9.45 -11.39 -18.08
CA ASN A 170 -10.91 -11.39 -17.88
C ASN A 170 -11.29 -11.63 -16.41
N THR A 171 -10.38 -11.32 -15.49
CA THR A 171 -10.60 -11.44 -14.05
C THR A 171 -11.02 -12.84 -13.59
N GLU A 172 -10.63 -13.91 -14.32
CA GLU A 172 -10.92 -15.27 -13.90
C GLU A 172 -10.17 -15.63 -12.61
N TYR A 173 -8.96 -15.04 -12.44
CA TYR A 173 -8.13 -15.23 -11.26
C TYR A 173 -7.46 -13.94 -10.81
N ALA A 174 -7.39 -13.77 -9.48
CA ALA A 174 -6.41 -12.92 -8.82
C ALA A 174 -5.26 -13.79 -8.32
N LEU A 175 -4.02 -13.45 -8.70
CA LEU A 175 -2.82 -14.22 -8.36
C LEU A 175 -2.08 -13.52 -7.23
N VAL A 176 -1.70 -14.30 -6.22
CA VAL A 176 -0.86 -13.81 -5.12
C VAL A 176 0.28 -14.77 -4.83
N ALA A 177 1.43 -14.23 -4.43
CA ALA A 177 2.60 -15.03 -4.09
C ALA A 177 2.99 -14.82 -2.63
N SER A 178 3.51 -15.86 -1.99
CA SER A 178 4.07 -15.74 -0.65
C SER A 178 5.41 -15.00 -0.67
N ARG A 179 5.62 -14.10 0.27
CA ARG A 179 6.91 -13.42 0.46
C ARG A 179 7.93 -14.30 1.12
N PHE A 180 7.50 -15.07 2.11
CA PHE A 180 8.36 -15.95 2.89
C PHE A 180 7.99 -17.39 2.64
N SER A 181 9.00 -18.24 2.60
CA SER A 181 8.81 -19.70 2.56
C SER A 181 8.34 -20.20 3.92
N VAL A 182 7.58 -21.27 3.89
CA VAL A 182 7.12 -21.98 5.10
C VAL A 182 7.54 -23.46 5.03
N PRO A 183 7.79 -24.13 6.18
CA PRO A 183 7.94 -25.55 6.20
C PRO A 183 6.64 -26.24 5.79
N LEU A 184 6.71 -27.34 5.11
CA LEU A 184 5.54 -28.16 4.79
C LEU A 184 5.64 -29.53 5.48
N PRO A 185 4.65 -29.85 6.34
CA PRO A 185 3.46 -29.04 6.71
C PRO A 185 3.82 -27.79 7.51
N LYS A 186 3.04 -26.72 7.29
CA LYS A 186 3.23 -25.44 7.98
C LYS A 186 3.13 -25.61 9.50
N GLY A 187 4.02 -24.94 10.22
CA GLY A 187 4.05 -24.96 11.68
C GLY A 187 4.92 -26.05 12.30
N GLN A 188 5.52 -26.93 11.49
CA GLN A 188 6.48 -27.92 11.97
C GLN A 188 7.89 -27.32 12.02
N TYR A 189 8.68 -27.76 13.03
CA TYR A 189 10.10 -27.48 13.04
C TYR A 189 10.82 -28.31 11.96
N VAL A 190 11.69 -27.65 11.22
CA VAL A 190 12.51 -28.29 10.18
C VAL A 190 13.97 -27.89 10.41
N PRO A 191 14.89 -28.83 10.51
CA PRO A 191 16.34 -28.58 10.60
C PRO A 191 16.84 -27.75 9.41
N LEU A 192 17.87 -26.95 9.63
CA LEU A 192 18.42 -26.05 8.61
C LEU A 192 18.94 -26.75 7.36
N ASP A 193 19.53 -27.93 7.52
CA ASP A 193 20.04 -28.77 6.43
C ASP A 193 18.92 -29.32 5.53
N GLU A 194 17.66 -29.35 6.00
CA GLU A 194 16.49 -29.72 5.21
C GLU A 194 15.76 -28.53 4.56
N TYR A 195 16.26 -27.30 4.76
CA TYR A 195 15.59 -26.08 4.30
C TYR A 195 15.22 -26.13 2.81
N ALA A 196 16.16 -26.49 1.94
CA ALA A 196 15.96 -26.50 0.49
C ALA A 196 14.83 -27.46 0.03
N THR A 197 14.57 -28.51 0.77
CA THR A 197 13.58 -29.54 0.42
C THR A 197 12.24 -29.34 1.11
N LYS A 198 12.27 -28.91 2.36
CA LYS A 198 11.07 -28.82 3.23
C LYS A 198 10.41 -27.45 3.22
N TYR A 199 11.16 -26.37 3.00
CA TYR A 199 10.57 -25.04 2.88
C TYR A 199 10.13 -24.77 1.46
N LYS A 200 8.94 -24.18 1.33
CA LYS A 200 8.34 -23.83 0.04
C LYS A 200 7.75 -22.44 0.09
N GLY A 201 7.86 -21.74 -1.02
CA GLY A 201 6.99 -20.63 -1.33
C GLY A 201 5.72 -21.15 -2.02
N ALA A 202 4.80 -20.25 -2.30
CA ALA A 202 3.57 -20.57 -3.00
C ALA A 202 3.12 -19.43 -3.93
N VAL A 203 2.58 -19.79 -5.07
CA VAL A 203 1.74 -18.92 -5.90
C VAL A 203 0.32 -19.48 -5.82
N THR A 204 -0.63 -18.62 -5.45
CA THR A 204 -2.04 -19.00 -5.29
C THR A 204 -2.90 -18.26 -6.31
N GLY A 205 -3.68 -19.01 -7.07
CA GLY A 205 -4.74 -18.51 -7.92
C GLY A 205 -6.06 -18.47 -7.14
N ILE A 206 -6.57 -17.27 -6.91
CA ILE A 206 -7.88 -17.03 -6.32
C ILE A 206 -8.86 -16.92 -7.47
N ARG A 207 -9.80 -17.85 -7.55
CA ARG A 207 -10.85 -17.84 -8.56
C ARG A 207 -11.85 -16.74 -8.25
N ILE A 208 -12.22 -16.00 -9.28
CA ILE A 208 -13.22 -14.92 -9.21
C ILE A 208 -14.46 -15.34 -9.98
N ASP A 209 -15.62 -15.23 -9.36
CA ASP A 209 -16.89 -15.40 -10.04
C ASP A 209 -17.13 -14.20 -10.98
N PRO A 210 -17.39 -14.42 -12.27
CA PRO A 210 -17.53 -13.33 -13.23
C PRO A 210 -18.79 -12.48 -13.03
N GLU A 211 -19.81 -13.01 -12.33
CA GLU A 211 -21.08 -12.31 -12.15
C GLU A 211 -21.00 -11.32 -10.97
N ASP A 212 -20.57 -11.78 -9.81
CA ASP A 212 -20.61 -11.00 -8.57
C ASP A 212 -19.24 -10.72 -7.96
N GLY A 213 -18.18 -11.31 -8.51
CA GLY A 213 -16.80 -11.15 -8.05
C GLY A 213 -16.44 -11.99 -6.81
N THR A 214 -17.31 -12.91 -6.38
CA THR A 214 -17.04 -13.77 -5.23
C THR A 214 -15.71 -14.52 -5.39
N MET A 215 -14.86 -14.44 -4.38
CA MET A 215 -13.54 -15.06 -4.35
C MET A 215 -13.59 -16.44 -3.71
N SER A 216 -12.88 -17.39 -4.30
CA SER A 216 -12.63 -18.73 -3.73
C SER A 216 -11.20 -19.18 -4.03
N LEU A 217 -10.65 -20.09 -3.22
CA LEU A 217 -9.35 -20.69 -3.54
C LEU A 217 -9.52 -21.58 -4.78
N GLY A 218 -8.78 -21.27 -5.84
CA GLY A 218 -8.79 -22.05 -7.07
C GLY A 218 -7.69 -23.11 -7.08
N TRP A 219 -6.43 -22.68 -7.07
CA TRP A 219 -5.27 -23.56 -7.12
C TRP A 219 -4.07 -22.94 -6.39
N GLN A 220 -3.09 -23.78 -6.06
CA GLN A 220 -1.84 -23.35 -5.46
C GLN A 220 -0.67 -24.15 -6.04
N ILE A 221 0.39 -23.46 -6.42
CA ILE A 221 1.64 -24.06 -6.89
C ILE A 221 2.71 -23.80 -5.83
N MET A 222 3.35 -24.87 -5.37
CA MET A 222 4.51 -24.77 -4.49
C MET A 222 5.76 -24.43 -5.29
N THR A 223 6.52 -23.48 -4.82
CA THR A 223 7.75 -23.03 -5.46
C THR A 223 8.96 -23.38 -4.58
N PRO A 224 10.21 -23.26 -5.08
CA PRO A 224 11.40 -23.30 -4.25
C PRO A 224 11.31 -22.29 -3.09
N PRO A 225 12.15 -22.40 -2.04
CA PRO A 225 12.02 -21.59 -0.83
C PRO A 225 12.23 -20.07 -1.02
N PHE A 226 12.70 -19.64 -2.15
CA PHE A 226 12.90 -18.21 -2.45
C PHE A 226 11.80 -17.72 -3.41
N ASN A 227 10.92 -16.87 -2.89
CA ASN A 227 9.88 -16.18 -3.67
C ASN A 227 9.95 -14.68 -3.41
N TRP A 228 9.78 -13.98 -4.49
CA TRP A 228 9.47 -12.54 -4.51
C TRP A 228 8.34 -12.28 -5.47
#